data_e1929e2572f4f2434aab5df6c82ce3ff
#
_entry.id   e1929e2572f4f2434aab5df6c82ce3ff
#
_cell.length_a   1.000
_cell.length_b   1.000
_cell.length_c   1.000
_cell.angle_alpha   90.00
_cell.angle_beta   90.00
_cell.angle_gamma   90.00
#
_symmetry.space_group_name_H-M   'P 1'
#
loop_
_entity.id
_entity.type
_entity.pdbx_description
1 polymer ?
#
loop_
_entity_poly.entity_id
_entity_poly.type
_entity_poly.pdbx_seq_one_letter_code
_entity_poly.pdbx_strand_id
1 'polypeptide(L)'
;MKSRANGAARICPSCPSPGASISEDKRRQFDLLREFMRSNEVSEVINAYDAGREGELIFRTVYALSGCTKPMKRLWISSMEDKAVWEGFENLRHSSEHDALYESALCRSRADWLVGINATRLFSVLYHRTLNVGRVVSPTLALIVQREAEIKAFTPVPFYTVDLIANGFEAASERFSEKGEAEELQKVCKGAAITVTGVERKEKTENAPALYGLTTLQRDANRLLGYTAQQTLDYLQTLYEKKL
;
A
#
# COMPACT_ATOMS: atom_id res chain seq x y z
N MET A 1 32.09 33.89 -15.21
CA MET A 1 31.39 32.75 -14.61
C MET A 1 31.04 33.13 -13.16
N LYS A 2 29.82 33.64 -12.93
CA LYS A 2 29.37 34.08 -11.61
C LYS A 2 28.68 32.91 -10.92
N SER A 3 29.10 32.57 -9.70
CA SER A 3 28.67 31.43 -8.89
C SER A 3 27.17 31.42 -8.61
N ARG A 4 26.48 30.45 -9.17
CA ARG A 4 25.09 30.09 -8.80
C ARG A 4 24.98 29.21 -7.53
N ALA A 5 26.03 29.09 -6.76
CA ALA A 5 26.13 28.14 -5.65
C ALA A 5 25.46 28.55 -4.33
N ASN A 6 25.06 29.82 -4.17
CA ASN A 6 24.62 30.32 -2.86
C ASN A 6 23.10 30.35 -2.61
N GLY A 7 22.29 29.85 -3.49
CA GLY A 7 20.81 29.87 -3.33
C GLY A 7 20.14 28.59 -2.84
N ALA A 8 20.84 27.46 -2.89
CA ALA A 8 20.19 26.15 -2.79
C ALA A 8 20.16 25.53 -1.38
N ALA A 9 20.95 26.04 -0.43
CA ALA A 9 21.09 25.46 0.91
C ALA A 9 20.23 26.15 1.99
N ARG A 10 19.40 27.11 1.65
CA ARG A 10 18.46 27.69 2.62
C ARG A 10 17.29 26.73 2.79
N ILE A 11 17.28 26.01 3.91
CA ILE A 11 16.05 25.43 4.48
C ILE A 11 15.06 26.59 4.58
N CYS A 12 13.94 26.50 3.92
CA CYS A 12 12.94 27.55 3.91
C CYS A 12 12.26 27.59 5.30
N PRO A 13 12.55 28.58 6.16
CA PRO A 13 12.01 28.60 7.53
C PRO A 13 10.52 28.95 7.59
N SER A 14 9.97 29.48 6.53
CA SER A 14 8.53 29.72 6.37
C SER A 14 8.08 28.99 5.13
N CYS A 15 7.66 27.74 5.32
CA CYS A 15 6.93 27.05 4.28
C CYS A 15 5.52 27.65 4.20
N PRO A 16 5.18 28.40 3.16
CA PRO A 16 3.79 28.64 2.87
C PRO A 16 3.13 27.27 2.70
N SER A 17 1.98 27.09 3.32
CA SER A 17 1.14 25.95 2.96
C SER A 17 1.08 25.90 1.44
N PRO A 18 1.26 24.72 0.80
CA PRO A 18 1.07 24.63 -0.63
C PRO A 18 -0.30 25.23 -0.93
N GLY A 19 -0.32 26.41 -1.55
CA GLY A 19 -1.57 27.03 -1.95
C GLY A 19 -2.24 26.07 -2.91
N ALA A 20 -3.43 25.62 -2.60
CA ALA A 20 -4.18 24.81 -3.54
C ALA A 20 -4.38 25.64 -4.81
N SER A 21 -3.87 25.13 -5.92
CA SER A 21 -4.03 25.76 -7.23
C SER A 21 -4.71 24.78 -8.17
N ILE A 22 -5.49 25.31 -9.09
CA ILE A 22 -6.22 24.52 -10.06
C ILE A 22 -5.34 24.40 -11.29
N SER A 23 -5.01 23.15 -11.68
CA SER A 23 -4.28 22.90 -12.93
C SER A 23 -5.11 23.33 -14.14
N GLU A 24 -4.44 23.74 -15.20
CA GLU A 24 -5.06 24.34 -16.39
C GLU A 24 -6.01 23.36 -17.09
N ASP A 25 -5.65 22.09 -17.15
CA ASP A 25 -6.45 20.99 -17.71
C ASP A 25 -7.74 20.72 -16.93
N LYS A 26 -7.81 21.05 -15.64
CA LYS A 26 -8.98 20.85 -14.76
C LYS A 26 -9.80 22.13 -14.55
N ARG A 27 -9.34 23.25 -15.05
CA ARG A 27 -9.99 24.55 -14.82
C ARG A 27 -11.45 24.58 -15.26
N ARG A 28 -11.73 24.09 -16.46
CA ARG A 28 -13.12 24.05 -16.99
C ARG A 28 -14.07 23.27 -16.09
N GLN A 29 -13.64 22.11 -15.62
CA GLN A 29 -14.44 21.28 -14.72
C GLN A 29 -14.63 21.95 -13.36
N PHE A 30 -13.60 22.59 -12.84
CA PHE A 30 -13.68 23.33 -11.58
C PHE A 30 -14.62 24.53 -11.70
N ASP A 31 -14.56 25.32 -12.77
CA ASP A 31 -15.40 26.48 -12.99
C ASP A 31 -16.88 26.07 -13.06
N LEU A 32 -17.19 24.95 -13.70
CA LEU A 32 -18.54 24.36 -13.72
C LEU A 32 -19.02 24.00 -12.31
N LEU A 33 -18.18 23.28 -11.55
CA LEU A 33 -18.51 22.91 -10.16
C LEU A 33 -18.72 24.15 -9.28
N ARG A 34 -17.88 25.18 -9.43
CA ARG A 34 -17.98 26.45 -8.71
C ARG A 34 -19.30 27.14 -9.01
N GLU A 35 -19.72 27.17 -10.28
CA GLU A 35 -20.99 27.77 -10.71
C GLU A 35 -22.16 27.05 -10.03
N PHE A 36 -22.23 25.72 -10.11
CA PHE A 36 -23.28 24.96 -9.44
C PHE A 36 -23.28 25.15 -7.93
N MET A 37 -22.14 25.03 -7.27
CA MET A 37 -22.03 25.19 -5.82
C MET A 37 -22.48 26.54 -5.33
N ARG A 38 -22.39 27.58 -6.17
CA ARG A 38 -22.78 28.96 -5.83
C ARG A 38 -24.17 29.35 -6.32
N SER A 39 -24.79 28.52 -7.17
CA SER A 39 -26.14 28.79 -7.70
C SER A 39 -27.19 28.90 -6.58
N ASN A 40 -28.10 29.86 -6.67
CA ASN A 40 -29.17 30.01 -5.71
C ASN A 40 -30.16 28.82 -5.69
N GLU A 41 -30.16 28.00 -6.70
CA GLU A 41 -31.01 26.82 -6.79
C GLU A 41 -30.49 25.64 -5.93
N VAL A 42 -29.24 25.70 -5.49
CA VAL A 42 -28.62 24.66 -4.64
C VAL A 42 -28.71 25.11 -3.18
N SER A 43 -29.34 24.32 -2.34
CA SER A 43 -29.50 24.61 -0.90
C SER A 43 -28.36 24.09 -0.06
N GLU A 44 -27.81 22.93 -0.40
CA GLU A 44 -26.71 22.25 0.33
C GLU A 44 -25.78 21.49 -0.63
N VAL A 45 -24.58 21.17 -0.16
CA VAL A 45 -23.59 20.42 -0.94
C VAL A 45 -23.27 19.12 -0.22
N ILE A 46 -23.34 18.01 -0.94
CA ILE A 46 -23.06 16.67 -0.39
C ILE A 46 -21.68 16.21 -0.86
N ASN A 47 -20.82 15.91 0.10
CA ASN A 47 -19.54 15.28 -0.16
C ASN A 47 -19.74 13.78 -0.39
N ALA A 48 -19.66 13.33 -1.63
CA ALA A 48 -19.79 11.94 -2.06
C ALA A 48 -18.46 11.33 -2.53
N TYR A 49 -17.32 11.93 -2.17
CA TYR A 49 -16.01 11.34 -2.41
C TYR A 49 -15.79 10.07 -1.58
N ASP A 50 -14.74 9.33 -1.89
CA ASP A 50 -14.39 8.09 -1.18
C ASP A 50 -14.46 8.25 0.34
N ALA A 51 -14.94 7.21 1.03
CA ALA A 51 -15.05 7.14 2.47
C ALA A 51 -13.67 7.02 3.11
N GLY A 52 -12.96 8.15 3.20
CA GLY A 52 -11.60 8.21 3.73
C GLY A 52 -11.08 9.65 3.83
N ARG A 53 -9.91 9.77 4.45
CA ARG A 53 -9.27 11.09 4.67
C ARG A 53 -8.89 11.82 3.38
N GLU A 54 -8.50 11.08 2.33
CA GLU A 54 -8.10 11.68 1.06
C GLU A 54 -9.32 12.26 0.33
N GLY A 55 -10.46 11.53 0.32
CA GLY A 55 -11.71 12.05 -0.24
C GLY A 55 -12.20 13.30 0.50
N GLU A 56 -12.03 13.34 1.82
CA GLU A 56 -12.35 14.50 2.65
C GLU A 56 -11.46 15.71 2.31
N LEU A 57 -10.15 15.47 2.15
CA LEU A 57 -9.20 16.52 1.78
C LEU A 57 -9.50 17.10 0.39
N ILE A 58 -9.75 16.25 -0.60
CA ILE A 58 -10.03 16.66 -1.98
C ILE A 58 -11.29 17.51 -2.00
N PHE A 59 -12.39 17.01 -1.43
CA PHE A 59 -13.67 17.73 -1.42
C PHE A 59 -13.56 19.09 -0.75
N ARG A 60 -13.03 19.16 0.48
CA ARG A 60 -12.92 20.43 1.24
C ARG A 60 -11.97 21.42 0.56
N THR A 61 -10.95 20.94 -0.12
CA THR A 61 -10.08 21.81 -0.93
C THR A 61 -10.87 22.44 -2.09
N VAL A 62 -11.65 21.65 -2.83
CA VAL A 62 -12.50 22.14 -3.92
C VAL A 62 -13.57 23.10 -3.38
N TYR A 63 -14.21 22.74 -2.28
CA TYR A 63 -15.23 23.56 -1.64
C TYR A 63 -14.66 24.92 -1.21
N ALA A 64 -13.52 24.94 -0.53
CA ALA A 64 -12.86 26.19 -0.13
C ALA A 64 -12.46 27.06 -1.32
N LEU A 65 -11.87 26.47 -2.35
CA LEU A 65 -11.48 27.19 -3.57
C LEU A 65 -12.68 27.74 -4.36
N SER A 66 -13.82 27.05 -4.30
CA SER A 66 -15.05 27.53 -4.95
C SER A 66 -15.62 28.79 -4.32
N GLY A 67 -15.27 29.09 -3.05
CA GLY A 67 -15.85 30.14 -2.27
C GLY A 67 -17.33 29.89 -1.92
N CYS A 68 -17.74 28.63 -1.89
CA CYS A 68 -19.08 28.25 -1.45
C CYS A 68 -19.21 28.39 0.07
N THR A 69 -20.37 28.82 0.54
CA THR A 69 -20.66 28.98 1.98
C THR A 69 -21.89 28.18 2.42
N LYS A 70 -22.41 27.31 1.55
CA LYS A 70 -23.60 26.53 1.82
C LYS A 70 -23.34 25.39 2.80
N PRO A 71 -24.36 24.88 3.49
CA PRO A 71 -24.21 23.73 4.36
C PRO A 71 -23.63 22.53 3.62
N MET A 72 -22.74 21.81 4.31
CA MET A 72 -22.12 20.57 3.78
C MET A 72 -22.62 19.37 4.55
N LYS A 73 -22.95 18.31 3.81
CA LYS A 73 -23.22 16.99 4.36
C LYS A 73 -22.25 15.97 3.78
N ARG A 74 -22.10 14.85 4.46
CA ARG A 74 -21.21 13.75 4.08
C ARG A 74 -22.01 12.49 3.78
N LEU A 75 -21.90 12.00 2.56
CA LEU A 75 -22.31 10.65 2.18
C LEU A 75 -21.15 9.68 2.49
N TRP A 76 -21.36 8.77 3.44
CA TRP A 76 -20.33 7.82 3.85
C TRP A 76 -20.75 6.41 3.49
N ILE A 77 -20.24 5.88 2.37
CA ILE A 77 -20.50 4.55 1.87
C ILE A 77 -19.20 3.82 1.58
N SER A 78 -19.17 2.53 1.81
CA SER A 78 -18.04 1.64 1.53
C SER A 78 -18.31 0.63 0.40
N SER A 79 -19.54 0.60 -0.10
CA SER A 79 -19.98 -0.24 -1.22
C SER A 79 -20.76 0.59 -2.23
N MET A 80 -20.60 0.27 -3.51
CA MET A 80 -21.36 0.90 -4.61
C MET A 80 -22.61 0.09 -5.01
N GLU A 81 -23.06 -0.80 -4.14
CA GLU A 81 -24.36 -1.46 -4.31
C GLU A 81 -25.50 -0.47 -4.14
N ASP A 82 -26.53 -0.60 -4.96
CA ASP A 82 -27.68 0.31 -4.97
C ASP A 82 -28.29 0.49 -3.55
N LYS A 83 -28.43 -0.62 -2.82
CA LYS A 83 -28.94 -0.59 -1.44
C LYS A 83 -28.05 0.26 -0.50
N ALA A 84 -26.73 0.09 -0.55
CA ALA A 84 -25.79 0.82 0.28
C ALA A 84 -25.79 2.33 -0.06
N VAL A 85 -25.96 2.66 -1.34
CA VAL A 85 -26.08 4.05 -1.80
C VAL A 85 -27.36 4.69 -1.25
N TRP A 86 -28.52 4.03 -1.35
CA TRP A 86 -29.80 4.53 -0.82
C TRP A 86 -29.74 4.72 0.69
N GLU A 87 -29.29 3.71 1.43
CA GLU A 87 -29.11 3.81 2.90
C GLU A 87 -28.15 4.93 3.28
N GLY A 88 -27.09 5.16 2.49
CA GLY A 88 -26.16 6.26 2.69
C GLY A 88 -26.80 7.63 2.53
N PHE A 89 -27.67 7.82 1.54
CA PHE A 89 -28.41 9.07 1.34
C PHE A 89 -29.46 9.31 2.43
N GLU A 90 -30.08 8.27 2.96
CA GLU A 90 -30.98 8.39 4.10
C GLU A 90 -30.25 8.75 5.40
N ASN A 91 -28.98 8.39 5.52
CA ASN A 91 -28.14 8.58 6.70
C ASN A 91 -27.01 9.59 6.46
N LEU A 92 -27.26 10.68 5.76
CA LEU A 92 -26.27 11.75 5.54
C LEU A 92 -25.79 12.31 6.87
N ARG A 93 -24.45 12.34 7.04
CA ARG A 93 -23.81 12.86 8.25
C ARG A 93 -23.51 14.35 8.12
N HIS A 94 -23.40 15.02 9.25
CA HIS A 94 -22.93 16.39 9.25
C HIS A 94 -21.43 16.44 8.96
N SER A 95 -21.01 17.41 8.14
CA SER A 95 -19.61 17.54 7.70
C SER A 95 -18.61 17.67 8.86
N SER A 96 -19.02 18.31 9.97
CA SER A 96 -18.17 18.51 11.14
C SER A 96 -17.75 17.22 11.86
N GLU A 97 -18.48 16.13 11.69
CA GLU A 97 -18.11 14.82 12.24
C GLU A 97 -16.79 14.30 11.65
N HIS A 98 -16.39 14.83 10.50
CA HIS A 98 -15.19 14.42 9.75
C HIS A 98 -14.07 15.48 9.79
N ASP A 99 -14.15 16.48 10.68
CA ASP A 99 -13.13 17.53 10.80
C ASP A 99 -11.76 16.96 11.18
N ALA A 100 -11.71 16.07 12.15
CA ALA A 100 -10.46 15.40 12.56
C ALA A 100 -9.83 14.58 11.41
N LEU A 101 -10.66 13.98 10.56
CA LEU A 101 -10.22 13.22 9.40
C LEU A 101 -9.59 14.14 8.35
N TYR A 102 -10.23 15.29 8.09
CA TYR A 102 -9.69 16.32 7.20
C TYR A 102 -8.36 16.89 7.72
N GLU A 103 -8.30 17.27 8.99
CA GLU A 103 -7.07 17.78 9.61
C GLU A 103 -5.93 16.77 9.55
N SER A 104 -6.22 15.49 9.78
CA SER A 104 -5.23 14.40 9.62
C SER A 104 -4.66 14.33 8.20
N ALA A 105 -5.52 14.42 7.18
CA ALA A 105 -5.09 14.43 5.79
C ALA A 105 -4.28 15.68 5.43
N LEU A 106 -4.69 16.83 5.92
CA LEU A 106 -4.00 18.10 5.71
C LEU A 106 -2.62 18.12 6.36
N CYS A 107 -2.51 17.67 7.61
CA CYS A 107 -1.24 17.52 8.32
C CYS A 107 -0.29 16.60 7.56
N ARG A 108 -0.78 15.44 7.11
CA ARG A 108 0.00 14.50 6.31
C ARG A 108 0.50 15.15 5.01
N SER A 109 -0.37 15.80 4.27
CA SER A 109 0.00 16.46 3.01
C SER A 109 1.08 17.53 3.22
N ARG A 110 0.94 18.33 4.27
CA ARG A 110 1.93 19.36 4.64
C ARG A 110 3.27 18.75 5.05
N ALA A 111 3.25 17.71 5.86
CA ALA A 111 4.46 17.01 6.30
C ALA A 111 5.18 16.34 5.11
N ASP A 112 4.47 15.65 4.24
CA ASP A 112 5.03 15.02 3.05
C ASP A 112 5.67 16.07 2.11
N TRP A 113 5.01 17.21 1.92
CA TRP A 113 5.55 18.29 1.12
C TRP A 113 6.79 18.92 1.76
N LEU A 114 6.74 19.22 3.06
CA LEU A 114 7.84 19.85 3.78
C LEU A 114 9.11 19.00 3.79
N VAL A 115 8.97 17.72 4.14
CA VAL A 115 10.07 16.78 4.16
C VAL A 115 10.57 16.49 2.74
N GLY A 116 9.66 16.22 1.83
CA GLY A 116 9.98 15.87 0.45
C GLY A 116 10.77 16.96 -0.28
N ILE A 117 10.32 18.22 -0.20
CA ILE A 117 10.99 19.32 -0.92
C ILE A 117 12.37 19.65 -0.33
N ASN A 118 12.49 19.67 1.01
CA ASN A 118 13.75 20.01 1.64
C ASN A 118 14.79 18.89 1.45
N ALA A 119 14.40 17.63 1.66
CA ALA A 119 15.30 16.49 1.46
C ALA A 119 15.70 16.34 -0.03
N THR A 120 14.75 16.46 -0.96
CA THR A 120 15.04 16.42 -2.40
C THR A 120 16.04 17.50 -2.79
N ARG A 121 15.87 18.73 -2.31
CA ARG A 121 16.81 19.83 -2.56
C ARG A 121 18.19 19.57 -1.99
N LEU A 122 18.25 19.16 -0.71
CA LEU A 122 19.49 18.86 -0.03
C LEU A 122 20.30 17.80 -0.77
N PHE A 123 19.71 16.64 -1.03
CA PHE A 123 20.40 15.55 -1.69
C PHE A 123 20.73 15.88 -3.16
N SER A 124 19.85 16.59 -3.86
CA SER A 124 20.13 16.98 -5.25
C SER A 124 21.31 17.94 -5.33
N VAL A 125 21.50 18.83 -4.36
CA VAL A 125 22.66 19.72 -4.28
C VAL A 125 23.93 18.95 -3.92
N LEU A 126 23.88 18.10 -2.90
CA LEU A 126 25.01 17.32 -2.43
C LEU A 126 25.58 16.37 -3.51
N TYR A 127 24.71 15.77 -4.29
CA TYR A 127 25.10 14.78 -5.30
C TYR A 127 25.10 15.31 -6.73
N HIS A 128 24.88 16.61 -6.93
CA HIS A 128 24.85 17.29 -8.23
C HIS A 128 23.93 16.64 -9.28
N ARG A 129 22.84 16.04 -8.84
CA ARG A 129 21.83 15.39 -9.69
C ARG A 129 20.47 15.39 -9.00
N THR A 130 19.40 15.35 -9.76
CA THR A 130 18.05 15.29 -9.20
C THR A 130 17.85 13.96 -8.46
N LEU A 131 17.63 14.04 -7.15
CA LEU A 131 17.35 12.90 -6.26
C LEU A 131 16.03 13.17 -5.54
N ASN A 132 14.99 12.51 -6.00
CA ASN A 132 13.68 12.64 -5.41
C ASN A 132 13.60 11.86 -4.10
N VAL A 133 13.24 12.55 -3.02
CA VAL A 133 13.00 11.94 -1.71
C VAL A 133 11.52 12.00 -1.39
N GLY A 134 10.96 10.89 -0.96
CA GLY A 134 9.55 10.80 -0.62
C GLY A 134 9.29 9.70 0.40
N ARG A 135 8.22 9.87 1.15
CA ARG A 135 7.81 8.99 2.25
C ARG A 135 7.59 7.52 1.85
N VAL A 136 7.21 7.27 0.62
CA VAL A 136 6.99 5.91 0.09
C VAL A 136 8.18 5.46 -0.74
N VAL A 137 8.62 6.29 -1.67
CA VAL A 137 9.67 5.95 -2.64
C VAL A 137 10.99 5.61 -1.97
N SER A 138 11.44 6.45 -1.01
CA SER A 138 12.74 6.26 -0.38
C SER A 138 12.83 5.01 0.49
N PRO A 139 11.89 4.72 1.41
CA PRO A 139 11.94 3.48 2.18
C PRO A 139 11.72 2.23 1.31
N THR A 140 10.90 2.30 0.26
CA THR A 140 10.75 1.18 -0.68
C THR A 140 12.07 0.86 -1.38
N LEU A 141 12.77 1.90 -1.87
CA LEU A 141 14.10 1.72 -2.47
C LEU A 141 15.10 1.16 -1.45
N ALA A 142 15.08 1.65 -0.22
CA ALA A 142 15.96 1.14 0.84
C ALA A 142 15.74 -0.36 1.11
N LEU A 143 14.48 -0.82 1.17
CA LEU A 143 14.15 -2.24 1.32
C LEU A 143 14.68 -3.09 0.16
N ILE A 144 14.55 -2.61 -1.08
CA ILE A 144 15.07 -3.30 -2.27
C ILE A 144 16.61 -3.39 -2.21
N VAL A 145 17.27 -2.29 -1.90
CA VAL A 145 18.74 -2.25 -1.80
C VAL A 145 19.24 -3.16 -0.68
N GLN A 146 18.57 -3.16 0.47
CA GLN A 146 18.91 -4.06 1.57
C GLN A 146 18.75 -5.52 1.14
N ARG A 147 17.64 -5.86 0.49
CA ARG A 147 17.41 -7.24 0.02
C ARG A 147 18.44 -7.68 -1.01
N GLU A 148 18.82 -6.81 -1.92
CA GLU A 148 19.91 -7.07 -2.88
C GLU A 148 21.26 -7.30 -2.18
N ALA A 149 21.56 -6.52 -1.14
CA ALA A 149 22.77 -6.73 -0.34
C ALA A 149 22.76 -8.06 0.38
N GLU A 150 21.64 -8.47 0.98
CA GLU A 150 21.46 -9.78 1.61
C GLU A 150 21.67 -10.93 0.62
N ILE A 151 21.10 -10.81 -0.59
CA ILE A 151 21.26 -11.81 -1.66
C ILE A 151 22.73 -11.94 -2.09
N LYS A 152 23.42 -10.79 -2.26
CA LYS A 152 24.84 -10.78 -2.63
C LYS A 152 25.76 -11.31 -1.53
N ALA A 153 25.40 -11.11 -0.28
CA ALA A 153 26.15 -11.60 0.86
C ALA A 153 25.79 -13.04 1.27
N PHE A 154 24.78 -13.62 0.62
CA PHE A 154 24.32 -14.96 0.96
C PHE A 154 25.39 -16.02 0.65
N THR A 155 25.82 -16.70 1.67
CA THR A 155 26.71 -17.86 1.56
C THR A 155 25.89 -19.12 1.84
N PRO A 156 25.77 -20.02 0.87
CA PRO A 156 25.06 -21.29 1.10
C PRO A 156 25.74 -22.11 2.17
N VAL A 157 25.00 -22.52 3.19
CA VAL A 157 25.47 -23.46 4.19
C VAL A 157 24.82 -24.81 3.89
N PRO A 158 25.60 -25.83 3.52
CA PRO A 158 25.08 -27.17 3.27
C PRO A 158 24.57 -27.79 4.58
N PHE A 159 23.52 -28.55 4.47
CA PHE A 159 23.05 -29.45 5.54
C PHE A 159 22.71 -30.80 4.94
N TYR A 160 22.70 -31.82 5.77
CA TYR A 160 22.48 -33.19 5.35
C TYR A 160 21.31 -33.78 6.12
N THR A 161 20.50 -34.58 5.47
CA THR A 161 19.41 -35.35 6.08
C THR A 161 19.57 -36.82 5.65
N VAL A 162 19.12 -37.71 6.49
CA VAL A 162 19.02 -39.15 6.17
C VAL A 162 17.52 -39.44 6.00
N ASP A 163 17.15 -39.79 4.79
CA ASP A 163 15.78 -40.13 4.47
C ASP A 163 15.61 -41.66 4.51
N LEU A 164 14.61 -42.10 5.27
CA LEU A 164 14.22 -43.50 5.39
C LEU A 164 12.97 -43.73 4.54
N ILE A 165 13.11 -44.63 3.59
CA ILE A 165 11.98 -45.06 2.75
C ILE A 165 11.71 -46.54 3.07
N ALA A 166 10.56 -46.80 3.64
CA ALA A 166 10.12 -48.16 3.98
C ALA A 166 8.68 -48.37 3.48
N ASN A 167 8.21 -49.62 3.46
CA ASN A 167 6.93 -50.02 2.92
C ASN A 167 5.77 -49.14 3.40
N GLY A 168 5.46 -48.08 2.65
CA GLY A 168 4.30 -47.24 2.86
C GLY A 168 4.50 -46.01 3.73
N PHE A 169 5.70 -45.69 4.20
CA PHE A 169 6.01 -44.44 4.87
C PHE A 169 7.42 -43.92 4.55
N GLU A 170 7.57 -42.62 4.67
CA GLU A 170 8.81 -41.89 4.56
C GLU A 170 9.07 -41.13 5.86
N ALA A 171 10.30 -41.17 6.33
CA ALA A 171 10.74 -40.39 7.49
C ALA A 171 12.09 -39.75 7.20
N ALA A 172 12.27 -38.51 7.66
CA ALA A 172 13.52 -37.78 7.53
C ALA A 172 14.13 -37.56 8.93
N SER A 173 15.46 -37.67 9.00
CA SER A 173 16.17 -37.27 10.22
C SER A 173 16.14 -35.77 10.47
N GLU A 174 16.61 -35.34 11.61
CA GLU A 174 17.01 -33.96 11.81
C GLU A 174 18.15 -33.56 10.86
N ARG A 175 18.37 -32.25 10.72
CA ARG A 175 19.43 -31.72 9.87
C ARG A 175 20.77 -31.83 10.55
N PHE A 176 21.75 -32.41 9.86
CA PHE A 176 23.14 -32.45 10.28
C PHE A 176 23.94 -31.36 9.57
N SER A 177 24.84 -30.71 10.29
CA SER A 177 25.78 -29.74 9.72
C SER A 177 26.96 -30.42 9.04
N GLU A 178 27.33 -31.59 9.51
CA GLU A 178 28.47 -32.38 9.03
C GLU A 178 27.99 -33.60 8.26
N LYS A 179 28.59 -33.81 7.09
CA LYS A 179 28.27 -34.96 6.23
C LYS A 179 28.58 -36.31 6.90
N GLY A 180 29.66 -36.34 7.70
CA GLY A 180 30.09 -37.55 8.41
C GLY A 180 29.03 -38.10 9.36
N GLU A 181 28.37 -37.24 10.13
CA GLU A 181 27.29 -37.62 11.06
C GLU A 181 26.10 -38.26 10.32
N ALA A 182 25.72 -37.66 9.19
CA ALA A 182 24.65 -38.21 8.35
C ALA A 182 25.03 -39.56 7.75
N GLU A 183 26.27 -39.72 7.30
CA GLU A 183 26.78 -41.00 6.76
C GLU A 183 26.87 -42.10 7.83
N GLU A 184 27.21 -41.76 9.06
CA GLU A 184 27.21 -42.71 10.21
C GLU A 184 25.79 -43.16 10.52
N LEU A 185 24.84 -42.25 10.62
CA LEU A 185 23.44 -42.60 10.82
C LEU A 185 22.91 -43.49 9.68
N GLN A 186 23.25 -43.17 8.44
CA GLN A 186 22.87 -43.99 7.27
C GLN A 186 23.39 -45.38 7.37
N LYS A 187 24.66 -45.57 7.79
CA LYS A 187 25.25 -46.90 7.96
C LYS A 187 24.55 -47.72 9.03
N VAL A 188 24.21 -47.08 10.15
CA VAL A 188 23.48 -47.75 11.26
C VAL A 188 22.07 -48.16 10.83
N CYS A 189 21.38 -47.30 10.09
CA CYS A 189 20.00 -47.55 9.65
C CYS A 189 19.91 -48.59 8.48
N LYS A 190 20.98 -48.77 7.73
CA LYS A 190 20.96 -49.63 6.54
C LYS A 190 20.77 -51.09 6.91
N GLY A 191 19.60 -51.65 6.60
CA GLY A 191 19.23 -53.03 6.89
C GLY A 191 18.84 -53.30 8.34
N ALA A 192 18.73 -52.30 9.18
CA ALA A 192 18.27 -52.41 10.54
C ALA A 192 16.74 -52.61 10.62
N ALA A 193 16.29 -53.33 11.63
CA ALA A 193 14.86 -53.46 11.92
C ALA A 193 14.31 -52.13 12.46
N ILE A 194 13.20 -51.68 11.91
CA ILE A 194 12.53 -50.45 12.32
C ILE A 194 11.41 -50.80 13.29
N THR A 195 11.37 -50.13 14.44
CA THR A 195 10.30 -50.32 15.43
C THR A 195 9.63 -48.99 15.66
N VAL A 196 8.30 -48.90 15.43
CA VAL A 196 7.52 -47.74 15.76
C VAL A 196 7.31 -47.67 17.27
N THR A 197 7.90 -46.69 17.94
CA THR A 197 7.84 -46.56 19.41
C THR A 197 6.68 -45.73 19.89
N GLY A 198 6.07 -44.95 19.00
CA GLY A 198 4.89 -44.14 19.36
C GLY A 198 4.17 -43.64 18.12
N VAL A 199 2.87 -43.47 18.25
CA VAL A 199 2.02 -42.85 17.22
C VAL A 199 1.23 -41.75 17.87
N GLU A 200 1.44 -40.51 17.44
CA GLU A 200 0.66 -39.38 17.90
C GLU A 200 -0.28 -38.93 16.78
N ARG A 201 -1.59 -38.98 17.05
CA ARG A 201 -2.61 -38.50 16.11
C ARG A 201 -3.11 -37.13 16.56
N LYS A 202 -2.85 -36.10 15.76
CA LYS A 202 -3.35 -34.76 16.01
C LYS A 202 -4.39 -34.42 14.97
N GLU A 203 -5.58 -34.00 15.43
CA GLU A 203 -6.55 -33.38 14.57
C GLU A 203 -6.13 -31.93 14.33
N LYS A 204 -6.01 -31.55 13.07
CA LYS A 204 -5.67 -30.21 12.65
C LYS A 204 -6.84 -29.62 11.89
N THR A 205 -7.41 -28.55 12.41
CA THR A 205 -8.46 -27.82 11.70
C THR A 205 -7.80 -26.77 10.80
N GLU A 206 -8.04 -26.86 9.51
CA GLU A 206 -7.62 -25.87 8.54
C GLU A 206 -8.84 -25.03 8.14
N ASN A 207 -8.78 -23.75 8.46
CA ASN A 207 -9.84 -22.83 8.07
C ASN A 207 -9.78 -22.53 6.58
N ALA A 208 -10.94 -22.25 5.99
CA ALA A 208 -11.00 -21.77 4.62
C ALA A 208 -10.13 -20.50 4.48
N PRO A 209 -9.42 -20.32 3.34
CA PRO A 209 -8.64 -19.12 3.12
C PRO A 209 -9.54 -17.88 3.12
N ALA A 210 -8.99 -16.76 3.61
CA ALA A 210 -9.69 -15.48 3.55
C ALA A 210 -9.94 -15.05 2.09
N LEU A 211 -10.98 -14.25 1.90
CA LEU A 211 -11.23 -13.62 0.60
C LEU A 211 -10.05 -12.75 0.18
N TYR A 212 -9.85 -12.62 -1.12
CA TYR A 212 -8.76 -11.82 -1.64
C TYR A 212 -8.93 -10.32 -1.34
N GLY A 213 -7.91 -9.73 -0.75
CA GLY A 213 -7.66 -8.29 -0.89
C GLY A 213 -6.83 -8.01 -2.15
N LEU A 214 -6.85 -6.79 -2.65
CA LEU A 214 -6.16 -6.41 -3.90
C LEU A 214 -4.68 -6.85 -3.92
N THR A 215 -3.93 -6.56 -2.88
CA THR A 215 -2.50 -6.90 -2.81
C THR A 215 -2.25 -8.41 -2.85
N THR A 216 -3.09 -9.19 -2.17
CA THR A 216 -2.97 -10.65 -2.17
C THR A 216 -3.33 -11.22 -3.54
N LEU A 217 -4.38 -10.68 -4.17
CA LEU A 217 -4.77 -11.04 -5.53
C LEU A 217 -3.66 -10.75 -6.54
N GLN A 218 -3.07 -9.56 -6.49
CA GLN A 218 -1.97 -9.17 -7.38
C GLN A 218 -0.76 -10.09 -7.23
N ARG A 219 -0.40 -10.43 -5.99
CA ARG A 219 0.71 -11.35 -5.72
C ARG A 219 0.45 -12.76 -6.26
N ASP A 220 -0.73 -13.29 -6.02
CA ASP A 220 -1.07 -14.65 -6.46
C ASP A 220 -1.31 -14.73 -7.97
N ALA A 221 -1.92 -13.70 -8.57
CA ALA A 221 -2.05 -13.60 -10.03
C ALA A 221 -0.67 -13.50 -10.72
N ASN A 222 0.28 -12.79 -10.11
CA ASN A 222 1.64 -12.76 -10.63
C ASN A 222 2.31 -14.13 -10.52
N ARG A 223 2.20 -14.79 -9.36
CA ARG A 223 2.82 -16.09 -9.11
C ARG A 223 2.25 -17.20 -9.99
N LEU A 224 0.93 -17.24 -10.18
CA LEU A 224 0.23 -18.34 -10.87
C LEU A 224 0.08 -18.11 -12.37
N LEU A 225 -0.12 -16.85 -12.79
CA LEU A 225 -0.49 -16.48 -14.15
C LEU A 225 0.53 -15.56 -14.81
N GLY A 226 1.53 -15.06 -14.09
CA GLY A 226 2.54 -14.14 -14.60
C GLY A 226 2.01 -12.72 -14.86
N TYR A 227 0.83 -12.35 -14.36
CA TYR A 227 0.27 -11.02 -14.57
C TYR A 227 1.02 -9.96 -13.77
N THR A 228 1.17 -8.77 -14.35
CA THR A 228 1.63 -7.61 -13.60
C THR A 228 0.56 -7.12 -12.63
N ALA A 229 0.97 -6.33 -11.63
CA ALA A 229 0.02 -5.72 -10.70
C ALA A 229 -1.02 -4.84 -11.42
N GLN A 230 -0.59 -4.11 -12.46
CA GLN A 230 -1.49 -3.28 -13.26
C GLN A 230 -2.49 -4.12 -14.06
N GLN A 231 -2.04 -5.16 -14.76
CA GLN A 231 -2.95 -6.05 -15.48
C GLN A 231 -4.00 -6.69 -14.56
N THR A 232 -3.60 -7.11 -13.36
CA THR A 232 -4.54 -7.65 -12.37
C THR A 232 -5.58 -6.62 -11.95
N LEU A 233 -5.15 -5.37 -11.74
CA LEU A 233 -6.06 -4.27 -11.42
C LEU A 233 -7.04 -3.98 -12.54
N ASP A 234 -6.56 -3.92 -13.78
CA ASP A 234 -7.40 -3.64 -14.97
C ASP A 234 -8.46 -4.73 -15.19
N TYR A 235 -8.08 -5.99 -14.98
CA TYR A 235 -9.04 -7.10 -15.04
C TYR A 235 -10.06 -7.03 -13.91
N LEU A 236 -9.62 -6.76 -12.68
CA LEU A 236 -10.52 -6.60 -11.53
C LEU A 236 -11.52 -5.47 -11.78
N GLN A 237 -11.04 -4.32 -12.27
CA GLN A 237 -11.87 -3.18 -12.59
C GLN A 237 -12.91 -3.52 -13.67
N THR A 238 -12.47 -4.23 -14.72
CA THR A 238 -13.37 -4.66 -15.80
C THR A 238 -14.47 -5.61 -15.31
N LEU A 239 -14.14 -6.55 -14.42
CA LEU A 239 -15.11 -7.46 -13.83
C LEU A 239 -16.11 -6.72 -12.94
N TYR A 240 -15.62 -5.79 -12.13
CA TYR A 240 -16.43 -4.95 -11.27
C TYR A 240 -17.44 -4.08 -12.06
N GLU A 241 -16.98 -3.44 -13.15
CA GLU A 241 -17.84 -2.60 -14.01
C GLU A 241 -18.90 -3.42 -14.74
N LYS A 242 -18.59 -4.68 -15.05
CA LYS A 242 -19.56 -5.62 -15.63
C LYS A 242 -20.49 -6.27 -14.61
N LYS A 243 -20.35 -5.94 -13.32
CA LYS A 243 -21.10 -6.53 -12.20
C LYS A 243 -21.02 -8.07 -12.14
N LEU A 244 -19.80 -8.61 -12.40
CA LEU A 244 -19.48 -10.04 -12.36
C LEU A 244 -18.77 -10.39 -11.06
#